data_4dfc7c89c7d6b7cec94024a6239d5290
#
_entry.id   4dfc7c89c7d6b7cec94024a6239d5290
#
_cell.length_a   1.000
_cell.length_b   1.000
_cell.length_c   1.000
_cell.angle_alpha   90.00
_cell.angle_beta   90.00
_cell.angle_gamma   90.00
#
_symmetry.space_group_name_H-M   'P 1'
#
loop_
_entity.id
_entity.type
_entity.pdbx_description
1 polymer ?
#
loop_
_entity_poly.entity_id
_entity_poly.type
_entity_poly.pdbx_seq_one_letter_code
_entity_poly.pdbx_strand_id
1 'polypeptide(L)'
;MQEHSDVFISYKRSDGTMLAKFFRTMLEEQGYRVFLDLKELRNGRFDTQLREVLAHCGDVLCVLTPDYIASMRQEPGEDNWVGLELVQALDEAEPKNIIPITVDTAAMPERGSLFPAVADVGAYEAVRYNSQGTHEEEAAFLTRLTNMLTSTPRKVNYLKHITNSGYSSTFKPEQKRLRLQAQYSTELDRQAFQYALERLPRRPLVGLDLGCADGTVTRKRFDSFERFGAVIGVDKNADAIAATQSDGVYRFRVADAESDDFETAMEQVLADAGVDGVDLVFSALTVHHMTDPIRALTRLRRFVRPGGAILLRGVDDGTMVSYGDEGLAERCIELSMGLENMSDRYHGRKFYAQLLRAGYEDVKMFFTTDCTVGMDDEERDELYRYYFNFRSNYTAKLLAAHPGERHYAELDAAMRTALSQLRDRFEDEQMFMMLTSIAAVGFAP
;
A
#
# COMPACT_ATOMS: atom_id res chain seq x y z
N MET A 1 9.33 -15.88 -16.77
CA MET A 1 10.62 -15.76 -16.04
C MET A 1 10.24 -15.64 -14.59
N GLN A 2 10.72 -16.54 -13.73
CA GLN A 2 10.55 -16.38 -12.29
C GLN A 2 11.27 -15.09 -11.89
N GLU A 3 10.58 -14.20 -11.18
CA GLU A 3 11.21 -13.02 -10.62
C GLU A 3 12.32 -13.47 -9.67
N HIS A 4 13.52 -12.94 -9.87
CA HIS A 4 14.64 -13.17 -8.98
C HIS A 4 14.28 -12.65 -7.58
N SER A 5 14.21 -13.53 -6.59
CA SER A 5 14.06 -13.18 -5.19
C SER A 5 15.43 -12.88 -4.59
N ASP A 6 15.51 -11.87 -3.74
CA ASP A 6 16.77 -11.46 -3.10
C ASP A 6 17.03 -12.33 -1.85
N VAL A 7 15.95 -12.66 -1.13
CA VAL A 7 15.97 -13.37 0.16
C VAL A 7 15.02 -14.57 0.12
N PHE A 8 15.49 -15.72 0.57
CA PHE A 8 14.68 -16.92 0.80
C PHE A 8 14.45 -17.10 2.31
N ILE A 9 13.20 -17.33 2.74
CA ILE A 9 12.90 -17.64 4.15
C ILE A 9 12.58 -19.11 4.30
N SER A 10 13.48 -19.85 4.96
CA SER A 10 13.29 -21.25 5.38
C SER A 10 12.64 -21.28 6.77
N TYR A 11 11.53 -22.00 6.91
CA TYR A 11 10.79 -22.11 8.17
C TYR A 11 10.03 -23.43 8.28
N LYS A 12 9.68 -23.83 9.50
CA LYS A 12 8.81 -24.98 9.74
C LYS A 12 7.34 -24.56 9.81
N ARG A 13 6.48 -25.21 9.04
CA ARG A 13 5.05 -24.81 8.93
C ARG A 13 4.27 -24.98 10.22
N SER A 14 4.65 -25.93 11.06
CA SER A 14 3.93 -26.23 12.32
C SER A 14 3.97 -25.07 13.31
N ASP A 15 5.10 -24.37 13.41
CA ASP A 15 5.34 -23.35 14.43
C ASP A 15 5.98 -22.02 13.91
N GLY A 16 6.47 -21.99 12.66
CA GLY A 16 7.16 -20.84 12.08
C GLY A 16 6.35 -19.99 11.10
N THR A 17 5.14 -20.41 10.68
CA THR A 17 4.40 -19.78 9.59
C THR A 17 4.10 -18.29 9.82
N MET A 18 3.66 -17.92 11.02
CA MET A 18 3.32 -16.51 11.33
C MET A 18 4.56 -15.64 11.37
N LEU A 19 5.64 -16.13 11.95
CA LEU A 19 6.93 -15.43 12.00
C LEU A 19 7.54 -15.23 10.61
N ALA A 20 7.51 -16.26 9.77
CA ALA A 20 8.02 -16.17 8.41
C ALA A 20 7.25 -15.14 7.57
N LYS A 21 5.92 -15.08 7.69
CA LYS A 21 5.10 -14.05 7.04
C LYS A 21 5.41 -12.65 7.58
N PHE A 22 5.62 -12.52 8.88
CA PHE A 22 5.97 -11.27 9.51
C PHE A 22 7.34 -10.77 9.01
N PHE A 23 8.37 -11.61 9.01
CA PHE A 23 9.71 -11.26 8.49
C PHE A 23 9.66 -10.94 6.99
N ARG A 24 8.87 -11.67 6.21
CA ARG A 24 8.61 -11.33 4.82
C ARG A 24 8.10 -9.89 4.69
N THR A 25 7.02 -9.54 5.40
CA THR A 25 6.44 -8.20 5.35
C THR A 25 7.45 -7.12 5.74
N MET A 26 8.21 -7.34 6.83
CA MET A 26 9.24 -6.40 7.28
C MET A 26 10.32 -6.16 6.21
N LEU A 27 10.78 -7.20 5.54
CA LEU A 27 11.82 -7.09 4.52
C LEU A 27 11.29 -6.52 3.20
N GLU A 28 10.07 -6.87 2.79
CA GLU A 28 9.42 -6.29 1.62
C GLU A 28 9.20 -4.78 1.80
N GLU A 29 8.88 -4.33 3.01
CA GLU A 29 8.80 -2.90 3.35
C GLU A 29 10.16 -2.17 3.25
N GLN A 30 11.27 -2.90 3.40
CA GLN A 30 12.62 -2.38 3.19
C GLN A 30 13.09 -2.47 1.73
N GLY A 31 12.25 -3.02 0.83
CA GLY A 31 12.54 -3.11 -0.60
C GLY A 31 13.25 -4.38 -1.04
N TYR A 32 13.31 -5.41 -0.21
CA TYR A 32 13.80 -6.74 -0.61
C TYR A 32 12.68 -7.55 -1.26
N ARG A 33 13.00 -8.35 -2.27
CA ARG A 33 12.11 -9.39 -2.77
C ARG A 33 12.30 -10.67 -1.97
N VAL A 34 11.25 -11.12 -1.32
CA VAL A 34 11.30 -12.25 -0.40
C VAL A 34 10.51 -13.43 -0.94
N PHE A 35 11.15 -14.58 -1.05
CA PHE A 35 10.47 -15.85 -1.32
C PHE A 35 10.14 -16.54 0.02
N LEU A 36 8.89 -16.88 0.21
CA LEU A 36 8.42 -17.45 1.48
C LEU A 36 7.84 -18.84 1.37
N ASP A 37 7.19 -19.28 0.31
CA ASP A 37 6.43 -20.52 0.35
C ASP A 37 6.43 -21.33 -0.95
N LEU A 38 6.59 -22.64 -0.75
CA LEU A 38 6.49 -23.68 -1.77
C LEU A 38 5.05 -23.96 -2.25
N LYS A 39 4.02 -23.29 -1.73
CA LYS A 39 2.65 -23.43 -2.25
C LYS A 39 2.50 -22.89 -3.67
N GLU A 40 3.36 -21.99 -4.09
CA GLU A 40 3.42 -21.49 -5.46
C GLU A 40 4.02 -22.52 -6.43
N LEU A 41 4.62 -23.58 -5.90
CA LEU A 41 5.27 -24.65 -6.66
C LEU A 41 4.35 -25.89 -6.83
N ARG A 42 3.09 -25.67 -7.16
CA ARG A 42 2.16 -26.75 -7.48
C ARG A 42 2.39 -27.24 -8.89
N ASN A 43 3.13 -28.34 -9.05
CA ASN A 43 2.99 -29.42 -10.05
C ASN A 43 4.30 -30.19 -10.24
N GLY A 44 4.56 -31.15 -9.37
CA GLY A 44 5.20 -32.42 -9.76
C GLY A 44 6.72 -32.48 -10.02
N ARG A 45 7.53 -31.44 -9.72
CA ARG A 45 9.00 -31.50 -9.67
C ARG A 45 9.55 -30.50 -8.65
N PHE A 46 9.27 -30.78 -7.40
CA PHE A 46 9.63 -29.90 -6.27
C PHE A 46 11.14 -29.60 -6.18
N ASP A 47 12.00 -30.60 -6.37
CA ASP A 47 13.45 -30.45 -6.22
C ASP A 47 14.06 -29.46 -7.24
N THR A 48 13.57 -29.47 -8.47
CA THR A 48 14.11 -28.62 -9.52
C THR A 48 13.73 -27.15 -9.30
N GLN A 49 12.50 -26.91 -8.84
CA GLN A 49 11.98 -25.55 -8.59
C GLN A 49 12.60 -24.93 -7.34
N LEU A 50 12.81 -25.72 -6.27
CA LEU A 50 13.53 -25.26 -5.08
C LEU A 50 14.96 -24.85 -5.45
N ARG A 51 15.65 -25.66 -6.25
CA ARG A 51 16.98 -25.33 -6.76
C ARG A 51 17.00 -24.07 -7.59
N GLU A 52 16.04 -23.90 -8.49
CA GLU A 52 15.93 -22.70 -9.29
C GLU A 52 15.69 -21.44 -8.47
N VAL A 53 14.83 -21.51 -7.44
CA VAL A 53 14.59 -20.37 -6.54
C VAL A 53 15.82 -20.06 -5.69
N LEU A 54 16.42 -21.05 -5.04
CA LEU A 54 17.62 -20.87 -4.22
C LEU A 54 18.81 -20.41 -5.05
N ALA A 55 18.97 -20.90 -6.29
CA ALA A 55 20.04 -20.43 -7.18
C ALA A 55 20.02 -18.92 -7.41
N HIS A 56 18.83 -18.31 -7.34
CA HIS A 56 18.63 -16.88 -7.59
C HIS A 56 18.57 -16.01 -6.33
N CYS A 57 18.54 -16.61 -5.12
CA CYS A 57 18.58 -15.90 -3.85
C CYS A 57 20.03 -15.78 -3.37
N GLY A 58 20.44 -14.58 -2.94
CA GLY A 58 21.75 -14.36 -2.31
C GLY A 58 21.75 -14.70 -0.81
N ASP A 59 20.61 -14.46 -0.16
CA ASP A 59 20.45 -14.58 1.29
C ASP A 59 19.39 -15.63 1.65
N VAL A 60 19.67 -16.42 2.69
CA VAL A 60 18.75 -17.45 3.22
C VAL A 60 18.54 -17.21 4.70
N LEU A 61 17.32 -16.86 5.09
CA LEU A 61 16.93 -16.71 6.50
C LEU A 61 16.38 -18.02 7.03
N CYS A 62 16.92 -18.51 8.15
CA CYS A 62 16.49 -19.74 8.83
C CYS A 62 15.74 -19.36 10.11
N VAL A 63 14.42 -19.55 10.14
CA VAL A 63 13.60 -19.20 11.31
C VAL A 63 13.66 -20.35 12.33
N LEU A 64 14.54 -20.24 13.31
CA LEU A 64 14.86 -21.28 14.28
C LEU A 64 13.77 -21.36 15.38
N THR A 65 12.67 -22.00 15.06
CA THR A 65 11.65 -22.43 16.02
C THR A 65 11.97 -23.83 16.57
N PRO A 66 11.33 -24.28 17.65
CA PRO A 66 11.56 -25.62 18.20
C PRO A 66 11.44 -26.75 17.18
N ASP A 67 10.39 -26.74 16.36
CA ASP A 67 10.16 -27.76 15.32
C ASP A 67 11.14 -27.64 14.15
N TYR A 68 11.59 -26.43 13.84
CA TYR A 68 12.64 -26.19 12.86
C TYR A 68 13.96 -26.83 13.32
N ILE A 69 14.38 -26.54 14.57
CA ILE A 69 15.58 -27.13 15.17
C ILE A 69 15.48 -28.66 15.28
N ALA A 70 14.29 -29.19 15.61
CA ALA A 70 14.07 -30.63 15.59
C ALA A 70 14.25 -31.24 14.20
N SER A 71 13.83 -30.53 13.15
CA SER A 71 14.04 -30.95 11.75
C SER A 71 15.51 -30.95 11.35
N MET A 72 16.32 -30.00 11.83
CA MET A 72 17.76 -29.97 11.56
C MET A 72 18.55 -31.17 12.15
N ARG A 73 17.97 -31.89 13.10
CA ARG A 73 18.55 -33.10 13.71
C ARG A 73 18.22 -34.40 12.97
N GLN A 74 17.31 -34.32 12.00
CA GLN A 74 16.85 -35.45 11.22
C GLN A 74 17.53 -35.46 9.84
N GLU A 75 17.56 -36.64 9.23
CA GLU A 75 18.07 -36.79 7.87
C GLU A 75 17.26 -35.94 6.88
N PRO A 76 17.92 -35.13 6.01
CA PRO A 76 17.26 -34.44 4.92
C PRO A 76 16.57 -35.41 3.94
N GLY A 77 15.32 -35.12 3.56
CA GLY A 77 14.56 -36.00 2.69
C GLY A 77 13.16 -35.48 2.39
N GLU A 78 12.35 -36.24 1.66
CA GLU A 78 10.99 -35.85 1.25
C GLU A 78 10.06 -35.52 2.44
N ASP A 79 10.30 -36.12 3.60
CA ASP A 79 9.56 -35.84 4.84
C ASP A 79 10.20 -34.70 5.67
N ASN A 80 11.41 -34.25 5.31
CA ASN A 80 12.15 -33.18 5.99
C ASN A 80 12.65 -32.12 5.03
N TRP A 81 11.72 -31.28 4.56
CA TRP A 81 11.99 -30.19 3.63
C TRP A 81 12.98 -29.14 4.15
N VAL A 82 12.90 -28.80 5.45
CA VAL A 82 13.89 -27.93 6.11
C VAL A 82 15.31 -28.43 5.90
N GLY A 83 15.53 -29.74 6.05
CA GLY A 83 16.82 -30.35 5.80
C GLY A 83 17.28 -30.20 4.36
N LEU A 84 16.37 -30.40 3.39
CA LEU A 84 16.68 -30.27 1.95
C LEU A 84 17.01 -28.82 1.57
N GLU A 85 16.25 -27.85 2.09
CA GLU A 85 16.52 -26.42 1.88
C GLU A 85 17.90 -26.02 2.40
N LEU A 86 18.26 -26.48 3.60
CA LEU A 86 19.55 -26.20 4.21
C LEU A 86 20.72 -26.87 3.49
N VAL A 87 20.60 -28.13 3.09
CA VAL A 87 21.62 -28.81 2.28
C VAL A 87 21.91 -28.03 1.01
N GLN A 88 20.87 -27.53 0.39
CA GLN A 88 21.01 -26.79 -0.85
C GLN A 88 21.57 -25.39 -0.64
N ALA A 89 21.21 -24.72 0.47
CA ALA A 89 21.77 -23.42 0.85
C ALA A 89 23.26 -23.50 1.25
N LEU A 90 23.70 -24.65 1.75
CA LEU A 90 25.08 -24.94 2.14
C LEU A 90 25.95 -25.46 1.00
N ASP A 91 25.42 -25.55 -0.23
CA ASP A 91 26.19 -26.03 -1.39
C ASP A 91 27.39 -25.10 -1.65
N GLU A 92 28.60 -25.67 -1.58
CA GLU A 92 29.86 -24.91 -1.76
C GLU A 92 30.05 -24.37 -3.19
N ALA A 93 29.34 -24.95 -4.18
CA ALA A 93 29.41 -24.50 -5.56
C ALA A 93 28.70 -23.14 -5.79
N GLU A 94 27.70 -22.86 -4.96
CA GLU A 94 26.95 -21.62 -4.97
C GLU A 94 26.66 -21.13 -3.54
N PRO A 95 27.70 -20.62 -2.83
CA PRO A 95 27.59 -20.27 -1.41
C PRO A 95 26.53 -19.19 -1.20
N LYS A 96 25.60 -19.43 -0.28
CA LYS A 96 24.57 -18.48 0.13
C LYS A 96 24.96 -17.82 1.45
N ASN A 97 24.50 -16.60 1.67
CA ASN A 97 24.59 -15.97 2.97
C ASN A 97 23.45 -16.51 3.86
N ILE A 98 23.80 -17.39 4.81
CA ILE A 98 22.85 -18.02 5.70
C ILE A 98 22.76 -17.21 6.99
N ILE A 99 21.56 -16.76 7.34
CA ILE A 99 21.27 -15.95 8.51
C ILE A 99 20.27 -16.68 9.40
N PRO A 100 20.70 -17.35 10.47
CA PRO A 100 19.80 -17.93 11.45
C PRO A 100 19.11 -16.85 12.26
N ILE A 101 17.79 -16.99 12.49
CA ILE A 101 17.01 -16.13 13.37
C ILE A 101 16.54 -16.98 14.55
N THR A 102 17.10 -16.72 15.74
CA THR A 102 16.61 -17.36 16.98
C THR A 102 15.41 -16.60 17.51
N VAL A 103 14.34 -17.32 17.86
CA VAL A 103 13.07 -16.74 18.29
C VAL A 103 12.89 -16.92 19.79
N ASP A 104 12.61 -15.85 20.51
CA ASP A 104 12.33 -15.83 21.96
C ASP A 104 13.45 -16.49 22.79
N THR A 105 13.17 -17.65 23.39
CA THR A 105 14.12 -18.38 24.21
C THR A 105 14.93 -19.42 23.42
N ALA A 106 14.65 -19.59 22.13
CA ALA A 106 15.41 -20.51 21.29
C ALA A 106 16.89 -20.11 21.22
N ALA A 107 17.77 -21.07 21.38
CA ALA A 107 19.22 -20.89 21.25
C ALA A 107 19.72 -21.55 19.97
N MET A 108 20.82 -21.04 19.43
CA MET A 108 21.53 -21.70 18.33
C MET A 108 21.87 -23.14 18.75
N PRO A 109 21.50 -24.16 17.94
CA PRO A 109 21.83 -25.53 18.21
C PRO A 109 23.34 -25.77 18.07
N GLU A 110 23.91 -26.58 18.96
CA GLU A 110 25.30 -26.98 18.84
C GLU A 110 25.53 -27.81 17.58
N ARG A 111 26.60 -27.51 16.84
CA ARG A 111 26.96 -28.20 15.58
C ARG A 111 26.93 -29.73 15.69
N GLY A 112 27.43 -30.27 16.80
CA GLY A 112 27.47 -31.72 17.06
C GLY A 112 26.10 -32.36 17.34
N SER A 113 25.05 -31.56 17.55
CA SER A 113 23.66 -32.05 17.77
C SER A 113 22.83 -32.08 16.50
N LEU A 114 23.34 -31.57 15.38
CA LEU A 114 22.69 -31.48 14.10
C LEU A 114 23.03 -32.68 13.20
N PHE A 115 22.17 -32.94 12.22
CA PHE A 115 22.49 -33.94 11.18
C PHE A 115 23.73 -33.44 10.38
N PRO A 116 24.70 -34.33 10.06
CA PRO A 116 25.99 -33.92 9.49
C PRO A 116 25.90 -33.00 8.26
N ALA A 117 24.94 -33.25 7.37
CA ALA A 117 24.78 -32.47 6.14
C ALA A 117 24.33 -31.02 6.36
N VAL A 118 23.80 -30.68 7.53
CA VAL A 118 23.34 -29.31 7.89
C VAL A 118 24.05 -28.76 9.11
N ALA A 119 25.07 -29.47 9.62
CA ALA A 119 25.77 -29.12 10.85
C ALA A 119 26.43 -27.73 10.78
N ASP A 120 26.85 -27.32 9.60
CA ASP A 120 27.53 -26.02 9.39
C ASP A 120 26.63 -24.82 9.65
N VAL A 121 25.31 -24.96 9.64
CA VAL A 121 24.39 -23.90 10.06
C VAL A 121 24.67 -23.46 11.50
N GLY A 122 25.08 -24.38 12.37
CA GLY A 122 25.46 -24.07 13.75
C GLY A 122 26.72 -23.19 13.93
N ALA A 123 27.45 -22.89 12.85
CA ALA A 123 28.63 -22.01 12.87
C ALA A 123 28.30 -20.56 12.46
N TYR A 124 27.10 -20.28 11.94
CA TYR A 124 26.72 -18.93 11.53
C TYR A 124 26.30 -18.06 12.71
N GLU A 125 26.52 -16.76 12.60
CA GLU A 125 26.02 -15.79 13.57
C GLU A 125 24.51 -15.64 13.45
N ALA A 126 23.79 -15.76 14.56
CA ALA A 126 22.33 -15.64 14.58
C ALA A 126 21.86 -14.24 14.99
N VAL A 127 20.76 -13.81 14.41
CA VAL A 127 20.01 -12.63 14.87
C VAL A 127 18.90 -13.09 15.81
N ARG A 128 18.79 -12.48 16.97
CA ARG A 128 17.73 -12.79 17.94
C ARG A 128 16.51 -11.92 17.71
N TYR A 129 15.36 -12.56 17.61
CA TYR A 129 14.05 -11.93 17.58
C TYR A 129 13.27 -12.26 18.86
N ASN A 130 12.65 -11.23 19.47
CA ASN A 130 11.78 -11.36 20.63
C ASN A 130 10.33 -11.09 20.20
N SER A 131 9.46 -12.11 20.18
CA SER A 131 8.07 -12.00 19.73
C SER A 131 7.19 -11.17 20.68
N GLN A 132 7.65 -10.95 21.91
CA GLN A 132 7.00 -10.13 22.94
C GLN A 132 7.75 -8.81 23.16
N GLY A 133 8.68 -8.48 22.24
CA GLY A 133 9.51 -7.29 22.31
C GLY A 133 8.77 -5.98 22.11
N THR A 134 9.43 -4.89 22.51
CA THR A 134 8.95 -3.53 22.25
C THR A 134 9.17 -3.15 20.78
N HIS A 135 8.52 -2.07 20.35
CA HIS A 135 8.71 -1.52 18.99
C HIS A 135 10.17 -1.08 18.73
N GLU A 136 10.89 -0.67 19.77
CA GLU A 136 12.32 -0.32 19.70
C GLU A 136 13.20 -1.57 19.48
N GLU A 137 12.88 -2.67 20.16
CA GLU A 137 13.55 -3.97 19.98
C GLU A 137 13.30 -4.54 18.59
N GLU A 138 12.10 -4.38 18.06
CA GLU A 138 11.74 -4.79 16.70
C GLU A 138 12.49 -3.98 15.63
N ALA A 139 12.59 -2.66 15.81
CA ALA A 139 13.38 -1.79 14.92
C ALA A 139 14.89 -2.11 14.98
N ALA A 140 15.40 -2.41 16.17
CA ALA A 140 16.78 -2.84 16.35
C ALA A 140 17.05 -4.20 15.70
N PHE A 141 16.14 -5.16 15.83
CA PHE A 141 16.19 -6.45 15.14
C PHE A 141 16.25 -6.25 13.62
N LEU A 142 15.34 -5.46 13.05
CA LEU A 142 15.28 -5.17 11.61
C LEU A 142 16.59 -4.55 11.12
N THR A 143 17.14 -3.58 11.86
CA THR A 143 18.42 -2.94 11.54
C THR A 143 19.56 -3.95 11.52
N ARG A 144 19.62 -4.85 12.51
CA ARG A 144 20.67 -5.90 12.55
C ARG A 144 20.49 -6.89 11.42
N LEU A 145 19.28 -7.35 11.15
CA LEU A 145 18.97 -8.28 10.08
C LEU A 145 19.37 -7.70 8.72
N THR A 146 18.95 -6.47 8.42
CA THR A 146 19.27 -5.83 7.13
C THR A 146 20.77 -5.56 6.94
N ASN A 147 21.51 -5.32 8.01
CA ASN A 147 22.97 -5.17 7.95
C ASN A 147 23.71 -6.50 7.67
N MET A 148 23.08 -7.64 7.91
CA MET A 148 23.66 -8.96 7.61
C MET A 148 23.32 -9.44 6.20
N LEU A 149 22.32 -8.86 5.52
CA LEU A 149 21.97 -9.21 4.15
C LEU A 149 23.07 -8.76 3.18
N THR A 150 23.43 -9.63 2.24
CA THR A 150 24.32 -9.32 1.12
C THR A 150 23.57 -8.72 -0.05
N SER A 151 22.29 -9.06 -0.19
CA SER A 151 21.38 -8.48 -1.16
C SER A 151 21.19 -6.99 -0.87
N THR A 152 21.34 -6.19 -1.90
CA THR A 152 21.05 -4.76 -1.77
C THR A 152 19.55 -4.60 -1.85
N PRO A 153 18.90 -3.94 -0.86
CA PRO A 153 17.50 -3.60 -1.01
C PRO A 153 17.40 -2.84 -2.33
N ARG A 154 16.54 -3.29 -3.18
CA ARG A 154 16.21 -2.44 -4.29
C ARG A 154 15.76 -1.18 -3.60
N LYS A 155 16.44 -0.08 -3.89
CA LYS A 155 15.81 1.20 -3.74
C LYS A 155 14.56 1.08 -4.60
N VAL A 156 13.57 0.38 -4.09
CA VAL A 156 12.21 0.58 -4.46
C VAL A 156 12.05 2.01 -4.06
N ASN A 157 12.28 2.85 -5.03
CA ASN A 157 11.96 4.23 -4.98
C ASN A 157 10.43 4.27 -4.93
N TYR A 158 9.83 3.70 -3.87
CA TYR A 158 8.47 4.06 -3.47
C TYR A 158 8.34 5.58 -3.42
N LEU A 159 9.47 6.24 -3.28
CA LEU A 159 9.61 7.67 -3.22
C LEU A 159 9.72 8.35 -4.60
N LYS A 160 10.18 7.68 -5.66
CA LYS A 160 10.39 8.31 -6.96
C LYS A 160 9.31 8.03 -8.00
N HIS A 161 8.45 7.05 -7.80
CA HIS A 161 7.56 6.58 -8.85
C HIS A 161 6.17 7.20 -8.83
N ILE A 162 5.78 7.87 -7.74
CA ILE A 162 4.49 8.56 -7.66
C ILE A 162 4.52 9.93 -8.37
N THR A 163 5.69 10.50 -8.64
CA THR A 163 5.81 11.79 -9.36
C THR A 163 5.37 11.74 -10.82
N ASN A 164 5.19 10.54 -11.38
CA ASN A 164 4.58 10.30 -12.68
C ASN A 164 3.37 9.36 -12.55
N SER A 165 2.53 9.56 -11.51
CA SER A 165 1.21 8.99 -11.59
C SER A 165 0.64 9.47 -12.92
N GLY A 166 0.33 8.56 -13.82
CA GLY A 166 -0.24 8.90 -15.11
C GLY A 166 -1.64 9.53 -14.99
N TYR A 167 -1.90 10.19 -13.86
CA TYR A 167 -3.07 10.95 -13.55
C TYR A 167 -3.06 12.20 -14.43
N SER A 168 -3.97 12.24 -15.39
CA SER A 168 -4.29 13.44 -16.14
C SER A 168 -5.74 13.77 -15.86
N SER A 169 -5.97 14.77 -15.04
CA SER A 169 -7.30 15.33 -14.77
C SER A 169 -7.99 15.88 -16.02
N THR A 170 -7.25 16.11 -17.09
CA THR A 170 -7.76 16.59 -18.38
C THR A 170 -8.24 15.47 -19.31
N PHE A 171 -7.95 14.21 -18.99
CA PHE A 171 -8.38 13.07 -19.80
C PHE A 171 -9.86 12.75 -19.55
N LYS A 172 -10.72 12.88 -20.58
CA LYS A 172 -12.19 12.71 -20.44
C LYS A 172 -12.66 11.43 -19.72
N PRO A 173 -12.09 10.24 -19.99
CA PRO A 173 -12.43 9.02 -19.23
C PRO A 173 -12.13 9.14 -17.75
N GLU A 174 -11.03 9.80 -17.39
CA GLU A 174 -10.66 10.03 -16.01
C GLU A 174 -11.63 10.99 -15.30
N GLN A 175 -12.04 12.06 -15.96
CA GLN A 175 -13.07 12.95 -15.42
C GLN A 175 -14.41 12.23 -15.17
N LYS A 176 -14.80 11.30 -16.06
CA LYS A 176 -16.01 10.48 -15.85
C LYS A 176 -15.83 9.58 -14.61
N ARG A 177 -14.68 8.94 -14.47
CA ARG A 177 -14.35 8.10 -13.31
C ARG A 177 -14.38 8.90 -12.00
N LEU A 178 -13.83 10.10 -11.98
CA LEU A 178 -13.85 10.99 -10.80
C LEU A 178 -15.27 11.39 -10.39
N ARG A 179 -16.17 11.58 -11.35
CA ARG A 179 -17.58 11.88 -11.06
C ARG A 179 -18.29 10.69 -10.41
N LEU A 180 -18.09 9.47 -10.94
CA LEU A 180 -18.58 8.23 -10.33
C LEU A 180 -18.02 8.05 -8.91
N GLN A 181 -16.72 8.24 -8.76
CA GLN A 181 -16.05 8.17 -7.48
C GLN A 181 -16.62 9.15 -6.45
N ALA A 182 -16.92 10.39 -6.89
CA ALA A 182 -17.56 11.38 -6.04
C ALA A 182 -19.00 10.98 -5.65
N GLN A 183 -19.69 10.18 -6.47
CA GLN A 183 -21.03 9.69 -6.18
C GLN A 183 -21.00 8.58 -5.13
N TYR A 184 -20.21 7.54 -5.31
CA TYR A 184 -20.08 6.42 -4.36
C TYR A 184 -19.62 6.86 -2.97
N SER A 185 -18.74 7.85 -2.85
CA SER A 185 -18.23 8.34 -1.56
C SER A 185 -19.06 9.45 -0.92
N THR A 186 -20.22 9.80 -1.48
CA THR A 186 -21.04 10.94 -0.98
C THR A 186 -21.46 10.75 0.47
N GLU A 187 -21.93 9.57 0.83
CA GLU A 187 -22.42 9.29 2.19
C GLU A 187 -21.27 9.24 3.20
N LEU A 188 -20.16 8.62 2.84
CA LEU A 188 -18.96 8.58 3.68
C LEU A 188 -18.43 10.00 3.97
N ASP A 189 -18.31 10.81 2.91
CA ASP A 189 -17.87 12.21 3.07
C ASP A 189 -18.85 12.99 3.93
N ARG A 190 -20.18 12.82 3.73
CA ARG A 190 -21.20 13.49 4.52
C ARG A 190 -21.08 13.19 6.02
N GLN A 191 -20.92 11.91 6.38
CA GLN A 191 -20.76 11.49 7.78
C GLN A 191 -19.48 12.08 8.40
N ALA A 192 -18.36 12.06 7.68
CA ALA A 192 -17.10 12.57 8.17
C ALA A 192 -17.10 14.11 8.29
N PHE A 193 -17.66 14.84 7.30
CA PHE A 193 -17.84 16.29 7.39
C PHE A 193 -18.75 16.66 8.55
N GLN A 194 -19.89 16.01 8.71
CA GLN A 194 -20.84 16.30 9.77
C GLN A 194 -20.16 16.15 11.16
N TYR A 195 -19.44 15.07 11.37
CA TYR A 195 -18.69 14.83 12.61
C TYR A 195 -17.65 15.92 12.89
N ALA A 196 -16.92 16.37 11.85
CA ALA A 196 -15.97 17.47 12.01
C ALA A 196 -16.69 18.78 12.32
N LEU A 197 -17.74 19.12 11.57
CA LEU A 197 -18.48 20.36 11.68
C LEU A 197 -19.21 20.54 13.03
N GLU A 198 -19.61 19.44 13.69
CA GLU A 198 -20.21 19.47 15.03
C GLU A 198 -19.24 20.00 16.11
N ARG A 199 -17.92 19.86 15.88
CA ARG A 199 -16.86 20.28 16.82
C ARG A 199 -16.24 21.62 16.44
N LEU A 200 -16.42 22.08 15.21
CA LEU A 200 -15.88 23.34 14.74
C LEU A 200 -16.73 24.57 15.18
N PRO A 201 -16.11 25.76 15.33
CA PRO A 201 -16.80 26.97 15.78
C PRO A 201 -18.03 27.31 14.93
N ARG A 202 -19.09 27.84 15.56
CA ARG A 202 -20.34 28.27 14.91
C ARG A 202 -20.19 29.68 14.25
N ARG A 203 -19.25 29.81 13.33
CA ARG A 203 -19.02 30.98 12.48
C ARG A 203 -18.77 30.52 11.04
N PRO A 204 -18.75 31.41 10.04
CA PRO A 204 -18.26 31.04 8.72
C PRO A 204 -16.85 30.46 8.79
N LEU A 205 -16.66 29.28 8.26
CA LEU A 205 -15.43 28.50 8.29
C LEU A 205 -14.58 28.77 7.04
N VAL A 206 -13.28 28.53 7.16
CA VAL A 206 -12.35 28.45 6.04
C VAL A 206 -12.05 26.98 5.76
N GLY A 207 -12.40 26.52 4.56
CA GLY A 207 -12.11 25.17 4.07
C GLY A 207 -10.86 25.17 3.21
N LEU A 208 -10.12 24.05 3.23
CA LEU A 208 -9.04 23.74 2.30
C LEU A 208 -9.28 22.37 1.68
N ASP A 209 -9.23 22.26 0.37
CA ASP A 209 -9.19 20.96 -0.34
C ASP A 209 -7.78 20.72 -0.90
N LEU A 210 -7.08 19.74 -0.33
CA LEU A 210 -5.76 19.32 -0.76
C LEU A 210 -5.88 18.23 -1.84
N GLY A 211 -5.42 18.54 -3.06
CA GLY A 211 -5.60 17.69 -4.24
C GLY A 211 -6.97 17.89 -4.88
N CYS A 212 -7.35 19.15 -5.05
CA CYS A 212 -8.68 19.53 -5.52
C CYS A 212 -8.93 19.28 -7.02
N ALA A 213 -7.92 18.91 -7.79
CA ALA A 213 -7.97 18.71 -9.23
C ALA A 213 -8.67 19.90 -9.95
N ASP A 214 -9.76 19.66 -10.69
CA ASP A 214 -10.56 20.67 -11.41
C ASP A 214 -11.61 21.39 -10.53
N GLY A 215 -11.59 21.17 -9.21
CA GLY A 215 -12.49 21.79 -8.26
C GLY A 215 -13.94 21.26 -8.26
N THR A 216 -14.28 20.31 -9.14
CA THR A 216 -15.67 19.78 -9.24
C THR A 216 -16.09 19.07 -7.95
N VAL A 217 -15.24 18.21 -7.40
CA VAL A 217 -15.52 17.51 -6.13
C VAL A 217 -15.50 18.47 -4.96
N THR A 218 -14.56 19.41 -4.94
CA THR A 218 -14.45 20.47 -3.93
C THR A 218 -15.79 21.18 -3.77
N ARG A 219 -16.31 21.75 -4.86
CA ARG A 219 -17.60 22.47 -4.83
C ARG A 219 -18.72 21.55 -4.35
N LYS A 220 -18.88 20.37 -4.95
CA LYS A 220 -19.93 19.44 -4.57
C LYS A 220 -19.94 19.09 -3.09
N ARG A 221 -18.75 19.00 -2.43
CA ARG A 221 -18.64 18.65 -1.01
C ARG A 221 -18.89 19.84 -0.10
N PHE A 222 -18.23 20.97 -0.38
CA PHE A 222 -18.34 22.14 0.48
C PHE A 222 -19.70 22.85 0.36
N ASP A 223 -20.31 22.88 -0.84
CA ASP A 223 -21.65 23.43 -1.04
C ASP A 223 -22.75 22.63 -0.34
N SER A 224 -22.49 21.35 -0.02
CA SER A 224 -23.44 20.52 0.76
C SER A 224 -23.62 21.02 2.20
N PHE A 225 -22.78 21.96 2.65
CA PHE A 225 -22.78 22.48 4.01
C PHE A 225 -22.72 24.02 3.97
N GLU A 226 -23.76 24.69 4.44
CA GLU A 226 -23.85 26.17 4.53
C GLU A 226 -23.00 26.72 5.68
N ARG A 227 -21.72 26.34 5.74
CA ARG A 227 -20.81 26.65 6.85
C ARG A 227 -19.56 27.38 6.42
N PHE A 228 -19.23 27.39 5.13
CA PHE A 228 -17.95 27.89 4.62
C PHE A 228 -18.09 29.29 4.02
N GLY A 229 -17.35 30.26 4.57
CA GLY A 229 -17.23 31.62 4.04
C GLY A 229 -16.12 31.77 3.00
N ALA A 230 -15.14 30.86 3.03
CA ALA A 230 -14.08 30.76 2.04
C ALA A 230 -13.66 29.28 1.89
N VAL A 231 -13.37 28.87 0.66
CA VAL A 231 -12.86 27.53 0.35
C VAL A 231 -11.66 27.70 -0.59
N ILE A 232 -10.55 27.11 -0.20
CA ILE A 232 -9.30 27.12 -0.95
C ILE A 232 -9.10 25.72 -1.51
N GLY A 233 -8.91 25.60 -2.83
CA GLY A 233 -8.48 24.36 -3.46
C GLY A 233 -7.02 24.47 -3.89
N VAL A 234 -6.22 23.49 -3.53
CA VAL A 234 -4.82 23.39 -3.98
C VAL A 234 -4.55 22.06 -4.66
N ASP A 235 -3.82 22.12 -5.77
CA ASP A 235 -3.36 20.93 -6.49
C ASP A 235 -1.98 21.20 -7.12
N LYS A 236 -1.15 20.18 -7.23
CA LYS A 236 0.14 20.32 -7.91
C LYS A 236 0.03 20.40 -9.43
N ASN A 237 -1.11 19.98 -9.99
CA ASN A 237 -1.36 19.98 -11.42
C ASN A 237 -1.82 21.37 -11.88
N ALA A 238 -0.89 22.14 -12.45
CA ALA A 238 -1.16 23.50 -12.94
C ALA A 238 -2.24 23.52 -14.04
N ASP A 239 -2.32 22.51 -14.91
CA ASP A 239 -3.34 22.45 -15.97
C ASP A 239 -4.74 22.23 -15.39
N ALA A 240 -4.86 21.42 -14.34
CA ALA A 240 -6.11 21.22 -13.64
C ALA A 240 -6.57 22.53 -12.97
N ILE A 241 -5.68 23.20 -12.29
CA ILE A 241 -5.97 24.50 -11.67
C ILE A 241 -6.33 25.58 -12.70
N ALA A 242 -5.63 25.63 -13.84
CA ALA A 242 -5.95 26.59 -14.92
C ALA A 242 -7.36 26.37 -15.52
N ALA A 243 -7.89 25.16 -15.43
CA ALA A 243 -9.26 24.84 -15.87
C ALA A 243 -10.34 25.19 -14.83
N THR A 244 -9.95 25.55 -13.59
CA THR A 244 -10.90 25.91 -12.52
C THR A 244 -11.34 27.36 -12.61
N GLN A 245 -12.50 27.66 -12.03
CA GLN A 245 -12.98 29.04 -11.89
C GLN A 245 -13.00 29.42 -10.40
N SER A 246 -12.25 30.47 -10.07
CA SER A 246 -12.34 31.12 -8.75
C SER A 246 -13.49 32.12 -8.73
N ASP A 247 -14.11 32.30 -7.57
CA ASP A 247 -15.19 33.23 -7.34
C ASP A 247 -15.07 33.92 -5.95
N GLY A 248 -16.15 34.48 -5.42
CA GLY A 248 -16.13 35.10 -4.09
C GLY A 248 -15.85 34.14 -2.93
N VAL A 249 -16.23 32.89 -3.05
CA VAL A 249 -16.08 31.85 -2.02
C VAL A 249 -14.91 30.94 -2.31
N TYR A 250 -14.75 30.52 -3.56
CA TYR A 250 -13.77 29.51 -3.98
C TYR A 250 -12.53 30.17 -4.62
N ARG A 251 -11.36 29.72 -4.16
CA ARG A 251 -10.06 30.13 -4.72
C ARG A 251 -9.21 28.90 -4.99
N PHE A 252 -8.68 28.78 -6.20
CA PHE A 252 -7.86 27.64 -6.61
C PHE A 252 -6.44 28.10 -6.94
N ARG A 253 -5.45 27.38 -6.42
CA ARG A 253 -4.02 27.71 -6.55
C ARG A 253 -3.19 26.44 -6.76
N VAL A 254 -2.06 26.61 -7.42
CA VAL A 254 -1.06 25.53 -7.55
C VAL A 254 -0.24 25.48 -6.27
N ALA A 255 -0.21 24.30 -5.64
CA ALA A 255 0.72 24.00 -4.54
C ALA A 255 0.96 22.49 -4.48
N ASP A 256 2.21 22.08 -4.24
CA ASP A 256 2.59 20.68 -4.06
C ASP A 256 3.00 20.44 -2.60
N ALA A 257 2.23 19.60 -1.89
CA ALA A 257 2.46 19.29 -0.48
C ALA A 257 3.81 18.60 -0.20
N GLU A 258 4.44 18.05 -1.22
CA GLU A 258 5.74 17.38 -1.12
C GLU A 258 6.91 18.26 -1.55
N SER A 259 6.65 19.41 -2.19
CA SER A 259 7.69 20.38 -2.59
C SER A 259 8.33 21.05 -1.37
N ASP A 260 9.60 21.42 -1.48
CA ASP A 260 10.33 22.07 -0.38
C ASP A 260 9.82 23.50 -0.11
N ASP A 261 9.18 24.14 -1.08
CA ASP A 261 8.58 25.48 -0.96
C ASP A 261 7.10 25.48 -0.54
N PHE A 262 6.56 24.32 -0.16
CA PHE A 262 5.12 24.17 0.18
C PHE A 262 4.64 25.16 1.22
N GLU A 263 5.39 25.39 2.31
CA GLU A 263 5.01 26.31 3.35
C GLU A 263 4.90 27.77 2.80
N THR A 264 5.89 28.19 2.04
CA THR A 264 5.88 29.54 1.40
C THR A 264 4.71 29.66 0.42
N ALA A 265 4.44 28.63 -0.37
CA ALA A 265 3.31 28.60 -1.28
C ALA A 265 1.97 28.71 -0.52
N MET A 266 1.82 27.97 0.58
CA MET A 266 0.62 28.01 1.41
C MET A 266 0.43 29.36 2.12
N GLU A 267 1.49 29.98 2.63
CA GLU A 267 1.43 31.34 3.20
C GLU A 267 0.91 32.34 2.18
N GLN A 268 1.40 32.28 0.95
CA GLN A 268 0.92 33.14 -0.14
C GLN A 268 -0.54 32.86 -0.51
N VAL A 269 -0.93 31.56 -0.57
CA VAL A 269 -2.30 31.12 -0.85
C VAL A 269 -3.28 31.65 0.20
N LEU A 270 -2.93 31.58 1.48
CA LEU A 270 -3.74 32.12 2.58
C LEU A 270 -3.81 33.65 2.56
N ALA A 271 -2.70 34.31 2.30
CA ALA A 271 -2.65 35.75 2.16
C ALA A 271 -3.52 36.26 1.00
N ASP A 272 -3.46 35.62 -0.17
CA ASP A 272 -4.31 35.94 -1.34
C ASP A 272 -5.79 35.67 -1.04
N ALA A 273 -6.09 34.77 -0.16
CA ALA A 273 -7.46 34.51 0.31
C ALA A 273 -7.92 35.48 1.41
N GLY A 274 -7.00 36.27 2.00
CA GLY A 274 -7.29 37.18 3.10
C GLY A 274 -7.59 36.47 4.42
N VAL A 275 -6.99 35.26 4.65
CA VAL A 275 -7.18 34.45 5.83
C VAL A 275 -5.84 34.09 6.48
N ASP A 276 -5.85 33.81 7.78
CA ASP A 276 -4.67 33.48 8.58
C ASP A 276 -4.50 31.98 8.87
N GLY A 277 -5.46 31.16 8.42
CA GLY A 277 -5.45 29.72 8.60
C GLY A 277 -6.76 29.11 8.17
N VAL A 278 -6.84 27.77 8.22
CA VAL A 278 -8.01 26.99 7.82
C VAL A 278 -8.65 26.28 9.01
N ASP A 279 -9.96 26.09 8.95
CA ASP A 279 -10.73 25.40 10.00
C ASP A 279 -10.94 23.93 9.67
N LEU A 280 -11.02 23.59 8.38
CA LEU A 280 -11.20 22.21 7.93
C LEU A 280 -10.41 21.95 6.66
N VAL A 281 -9.56 20.94 6.70
CA VAL A 281 -8.90 20.37 5.53
C VAL A 281 -9.68 19.16 5.06
N PHE A 282 -9.97 19.08 3.77
CA PHE A 282 -10.46 17.91 3.08
C PHE A 282 -9.40 17.42 2.11
N SER A 283 -9.13 16.12 2.05
CA SER A 283 -8.24 15.53 1.06
C SER A 283 -8.75 14.16 0.66
N ALA A 284 -9.21 14.07 -0.58
CA ALA A 284 -9.83 12.87 -1.11
C ALA A 284 -8.97 12.22 -2.17
N LEU A 285 -8.55 10.98 -1.93
CA LEU A 285 -7.77 10.18 -2.89
C LEU A 285 -6.48 10.88 -3.39
N THR A 286 -5.88 11.68 -2.53
CA THR A 286 -4.66 12.46 -2.83
C THR A 286 -3.48 11.91 -2.06
N VAL A 287 -3.64 11.70 -0.76
CA VAL A 287 -2.55 11.32 0.14
C VAL A 287 -1.92 9.97 -0.23
N HIS A 288 -2.67 9.07 -0.86
CA HIS A 288 -2.16 7.79 -1.34
C HIS A 288 -1.20 7.90 -2.56
N HIS A 289 -1.10 9.08 -3.14
CA HIS A 289 -0.13 9.39 -4.20
C HIS A 289 1.16 10.03 -3.66
N MET A 290 1.21 10.33 -2.37
CA MET A 290 2.37 10.96 -1.75
C MET A 290 3.45 9.95 -1.39
N THR A 291 4.68 10.39 -1.48
CA THR A 291 5.88 9.61 -1.13
C THR A 291 6.11 9.61 0.38
N ASP A 292 5.89 10.76 1.02
CA ASP A 292 5.96 10.93 2.47
C ASP A 292 4.69 11.62 3.00
N PRO A 293 3.59 10.87 3.12
CA PRO A 293 2.33 11.43 3.57
C PRO A 293 2.40 12.00 4.99
N ILE A 294 3.22 11.44 5.87
CA ILE A 294 3.35 11.93 7.25
C ILE A 294 4.01 13.31 7.25
N ARG A 295 5.10 13.48 6.48
CA ARG A 295 5.76 14.80 6.32
C ARG A 295 4.78 15.84 5.76
N ALA A 296 4.06 15.50 4.69
CA ALA A 296 3.08 16.37 4.07
C ALA A 296 1.97 16.80 5.05
N LEU A 297 1.39 15.84 5.76
CA LEU A 297 0.34 16.09 6.76
C LEU A 297 0.86 16.91 7.96
N THR A 298 2.10 16.68 8.40
CA THR A 298 2.75 17.45 9.48
C THR A 298 2.94 18.91 9.07
N ARG A 299 3.40 19.15 7.85
CA ARG A 299 3.58 20.50 7.29
C ARG A 299 2.23 21.20 7.13
N LEU A 300 1.23 20.49 6.60
CA LEU A 300 -0.12 21.00 6.40
C LEU A 300 -0.78 21.42 7.73
N ARG A 301 -0.56 20.68 8.83
CA ARG A 301 -1.10 20.98 10.15
C ARG A 301 -0.75 22.38 10.66
N ARG A 302 0.38 22.95 10.23
CA ARG A 302 0.82 24.32 10.60
C ARG A 302 -0.16 25.40 10.13
N PHE A 303 -0.95 25.12 9.12
CA PHE A 303 -1.95 26.02 8.56
C PHE A 303 -3.36 25.78 9.07
N VAL A 304 -3.55 24.70 9.84
CA VAL A 304 -4.82 24.38 10.50
C VAL A 304 -4.87 25.11 11.83
N ARG A 305 -5.95 25.86 12.06
CA ARG A 305 -6.14 26.56 13.35
C ARG A 305 -6.26 25.58 14.50
N PRO A 306 -5.87 25.94 15.72
CA PRO A 306 -6.10 25.11 16.90
C PRO A 306 -7.56 24.68 17.00
N GLY A 307 -7.80 23.37 17.23
CA GLY A 307 -9.13 22.77 17.20
C GLY A 307 -9.72 22.58 15.80
N GLY A 308 -9.02 22.98 14.74
CA GLY A 308 -9.43 22.72 13.37
C GLY A 308 -9.30 21.25 13.00
N ALA A 309 -9.98 20.80 11.95
CA ALA A 309 -10.08 19.41 11.56
C ALA A 309 -9.36 19.12 10.23
N ILE A 310 -8.90 17.86 10.10
CA ILE A 310 -8.53 17.28 8.83
C ILE A 310 -9.41 16.07 8.55
N LEU A 311 -9.90 15.95 7.32
CA LEU A 311 -10.65 14.82 6.80
C LEU A 311 -9.89 14.20 5.63
N LEU A 312 -9.44 12.98 5.80
CA LEU A 312 -8.83 12.18 4.74
C LEU A 312 -9.83 11.16 4.23
N ARG A 313 -9.93 10.99 2.91
CA ARG A 313 -10.69 9.92 2.27
C ARG A 313 -9.80 9.13 1.31
N GLY A 314 -9.90 7.82 1.37
CA GLY A 314 -9.08 6.93 0.54
C GLY A 314 -9.72 5.58 0.31
N VAL A 315 -8.96 4.74 -0.34
CA VAL A 315 -9.32 3.36 -0.68
C VAL A 315 -8.38 2.39 0.02
N ASP A 316 -8.85 1.17 0.17
CA ASP A 316 -8.05 0.06 0.64
C ASP A 316 -8.49 -1.21 -0.08
N ASP A 317 -7.76 -1.59 -1.11
CA ASP A 317 -8.07 -2.78 -1.93
C ASP A 317 -8.09 -4.08 -1.09
N GLY A 318 -7.42 -4.09 0.06
CA GLY A 318 -7.43 -5.22 0.99
C GLY A 318 -8.71 -5.37 1.82
N THR A 319 -9.70 -4.47 1.63
CA THR A 319 -11.05 -4.62 2.21
C THR A 319 -12.02 -5.31 1.26
N MET A 320 -11.56 -5.65 0.06
CA MET A 320 -12.39 -6.33 -0.92
C MET A 320 -12.62 -7.79 -0.53
N VAL A 321 -13.87 -8.20 -0.64
CA VAL A 321 -14.30 -9.59 -0.53
C VAL A 321 -15.13 -9.92 -1.76
N SER A 322 -14.83 -11.02 -2.43
CA SER A 322 -15.56 -11.50 -3.59
C SER A 322 -15.90 -12.97 -3.49
N TYR A 323 -16.95 -13.38 -4.20
CA TYR A 323 -17.36 -14.78 -4.38
C TYR A 323 -18.00 -14.95 -5.77
N GLY A 324 -17.68 -16.06 -6.44
CA GLY A 324 -18.20 -16.36 -7.78
C GLY A 324 -17.41 -15.73 -8.93
N ASP A 325 -16.35 -14.97 -8.62
CA ASP A 325 -15.44 -14.35 -9.59
C ASP A 325 -14.20 -15.20 -9.90
N GLU A 326 -14.11 -16.42 -9.33
CA GLU A 326 -12.99 -17.36 -9.53
C GLU A 326 -11.60 -16.75 -9.19
N GLY A 327 -11.55 -15.75 -8.27
CA GLY A 327 -10.32 -15.06 -7.87
C GLY A 327 -9.85 -14.00 -8.86
N LEU A 328 -10.66 -13.63 -9.84
CA LEU A 328 -10.28 -12.64 -10.88
C LEU A 328 -10.12 -11.25 -10.31
N ALA A 329 -10.93 -10.86 -9.32
CA ALA A 329 -10.81 -9.57 -8.67
C ALA A 329 -9.47 -9.44 -7.90
N GLU A 330 -9.11 -10.46 -7.12
CA GLU A 330 -7.81 -10.56 -6.45
C GLU A 330 -6.67 -10.54 -7.47
N ARG A 331 -6.81 -11.30 -8.58
CA ARG A 331 -5.82 -11.31 -9.66
C ARG A 331 -5.60 -9.92 -10.29
N CYS A 332 -6.66 -9.14 -10.52
CA CYS A 332 -6.54 -7.77 -11.00
C CYS A 332 -5.79 -6.86 -10.02
N ILE A 333 -6.01 -7.06 -8.71
CA ILE A 333 -5.28 -6.33 -7.66
C ILE A 333 -3.82 -6.73 -7.67
N GLU A 334 -3.49 -8.02 -7.64
CA GLU A 334 -2.12 -8.54 -7.69
C GLU A 334 -1.32 -8.01 -8.88
N LEU A 335 -1.90 -8.05 -10.09
CA LEU A 335 -1.27 -7.54 -11.31
C LEU A 335 -0.97 -6.03 -11.24
N SER A 336 -1.69 -5.28 -10.43
CA SER A 336 -1.46 -3.85 -10.24
C SER A 336 -0.59 -3.52 -9.02
N MET A 337 -0.38 -4.49 -8.11
CA MET A 337 0.48 -4.31 -6.94
C MET A 337 1.94 -4.17 -7.37
N GLY A 338 2.62 -3.20 -6.79
CA GLY A 338 4.04 -2.98 -7.06
C GLY A 338 4.35 -2.36 -8.42
N LEU A 339 3.34 -1.96 -9.21
CA LEU A 339 3.59 -1.17 -10.41
C LEU A 339 4.19 0.18 -10.03
N GLU A 340 5.28 0.54 -10.71
CA GLU A 340 6.02 1.78 -10.42
C GLU A 340 5.23 3.08 -10.59
N ASN A 341 4.12 3.04 -11.33
CA ASN A 341 3.21 4.16 -11.54
C ASN A 341 1.88 4.05 -10.77
N MET A 342 1.75 3.04 -9.89
CA MET A 342 0.55 2.83 -9.08
C MET A 342 0.66 3.56 -7.73
N SER A 343 -0.46 4.11 -7.28
CA SER A 343 -0.57 4.68 -5.92
C SER A 343 -0.63 3.59 -4.86
N ASP A 344 -0.45 3.97 -3.58
CA ASP A 344 -0.63 3.06 -2.44
C ASP A 344 -2.10 2.65 -2.30
N ARG A 345 -2.44 1.46 -2.79
CA ARG A 345 -3.81 0.94 -2.82
C ARG A 345 -4.28 0.35 -1.48
N TYR A 346 -3.39 0.24 -0.48
CA TYR A 346 -3.70 -0.13 0.91
C TYR A 346 -3.61 1.07 1.87
N HIS A 347 -3.84 2.28 1.35
CA HIS A 347 -3.60 3.51 2.10
C HIS A 347 -4.63 3.77 3.20
N GLY A 348 -5.89 3.42 2.97
CA GLY A 348 -6.99 3.70 3.90
C GLY A 348 -6.74 3.20 5.32
N ARG A 349 -6.20 2.01 5.48
CA ARG A 349 -5.83 1.42 6.79
C ARG A 349 -4.75 2.18 7.53
N LYS A 350 -3.96 3.02 6.83
CA LYS A 350 -2.83 3.76 7.39
C LYS A 350 -3.23 5.12 7.96
N PHE A 351 -4.40 5.66 7.61
CA PHE A 351 -4.83 7.01 8.00
C PHE A 351 -4.76 7.27 9.49
N TYR A 352 -5.22 6.32 10.30
CA TYR A 352 -5.20 6.47 11.76
C TYR A 352 -3.79 6.74 12.27
N ALA A 353 -2.85 5.88 11.93
CA ALA A 353 -1.45 6.02 12.36
C ALA A 353 -0.77 7.26 11.76
N GLN A 354 -1.05 7.58 10.50
CA GLN A 354 -0.47 8.74 9.83
C GLN A 354 -0.93 10.06 10.47
N LEU A 355 -2.21 10.18 10.78
CA LEU A 355 -2.74 11.39 11.45
C LEU A 355 -2.15 11.56 12.85
N LEU A 356 -2.08 10.49 13.65
CA LEU A 356 -1.44 10.55 14.97
C LEU A 356 0.04 10.96 14.86
N ARG A 357 0.80 10.36 13.93
CA ARG A 357 2.21 10.70 13.71
C ARG A 357 2.40 12.13 13.18
N ALA A 358 1.46 12.64 12.42
CA ALA A 358 1.46 14.02 11.96
C ALA A 358 1.04 15.02 13.06
N GLY A 359 0.68 14.53 14.26
CA GLY A 359 0.34 15.34 15.43
C GLY A 359 -1.10 15.81 15.46
N TYR A 360 -2.01 15.12 14.78
CA TYR A 360 -3.46 15.29 14.98
C TYR A 360 -3.94 14.39 16.13
N GLU A 361 -4.98 14.82 16.81
CA GLU A 361 -5.56 14.16 17.97
C GLU A 361 -7.01 13.75 17.69
N ASP A 362 -7.63 12.99 18.62
CA ASP A 362 -9.04 12.56 18.54
C ASP A 362 -9.42 11.93 17.18
N VAL A 363 -8.52 11.12 16.64
CA VAL A 363 -8.70 10.52 15.31
C VAL A 363 -9.84 9.51 15.32
N LYS A 364 -10.83 9.72 14.45
CA LYS A 364 -11.96 8.81 14.24
C LYS A 364 -11.98 8.32 12.80
N MET A 365 -12.22 7.02 12.63
CA MET A 365 -12.37 6.36 11.33
C MET A 365 -13.84 6.20 10.97
N PHE A 366 -14.13 6.30 9.65
CA PHE A 366 -15.46 6.12 9.06
C PHE A 366 -15.36 5.13 7.92
N PHE A 367 -16.42 4.35 7.72
CA PHE A 367 -16.45 3.29 6.72
C PHE A 367 -17.82 3.25 6.06
N THR A 368 -17.85 3.11 4.73
CA THR A 368 -19.02 2.72 3.96
C THR A 368 -18.66 1.57 3.05
N THR A 369 -19.58 0.65 2.86
CA THR A 369 -19.35 -0.55 2.03
C THR A 369 -20.30 -0.52 0.85
N ASP A 370 -19.74 -0.61 -0.36
CA ASP A 370 -20.47 -0.86 -1.58
C ASP A 370 -20.49 -2.38 -1.83
N CYS A 371 -21.61 -2.94 -2.27
CA CYS A 371 -21.69 -4.35 -2.62
C CYS A 371 -22.64 -4.57 -3.80
N THR A 372 -22.44 -5.69 -4.51
CA THR A 372 -23.23 -6.05 -5.69
C THR A 372 -24.66 -6.52 -5.40
N VAL A 373 -25.03 -6.71 -4.13
CA VAL A 373 -26.35 -7.21 -3.73
C VAL A 373 -27.43 -6.17 -3.98
N GLY A 374 -28.44 -6.53 -4.77
CA GLY A 374 -29.56 -5.66 -5.09
C GLY A 374 -29.28 -4.61 -6.17
N MET A 375 -28.09 -4.62 -6.75
CA MET A 375 -27.73 -3.77 -7.89
C MET A 375 -28.31 -4.33 -9.19
N ASP A 376 -28.81 -3.45 -10.05
CA ASP A 376 -29.14 -3.79 -11.43
C ASP A 376 -27.85 -3.85 -12.30
N ASP A 377 -28.02 -4.23 -13.59
CA ASP A 377 -26.89 -4.40 -14.51
C ASP A 377 -26.10 -3.10 -14.73
N GLU A 378 -26.77 -1.95 -14.74
CA GLU A 378 -26.13 -0.64 -14.92
C GLU A 378 -25.31 -0.26 -13.68
N GLU A 379 -25.85 -0.45 -12.50
CA GLU A 379 -25.16 -0.22 -11.22
C GLU A 379 -23.95 -1.14 -11.06
N ARG A 380 -24.08 -2.41 -11.45
CA ARG A 380 -22.96 -3.39 -11.43
C ARG A 380 -21.87 -3.00 -12.42
N ASP A 381 -22.21 -2.59 -13.65
CA ASP A 381 -21.22 -2.11 -14.63
C ASP A 381 -20.54 -0.80 -14.16
N GLU A 382 -21.27 0.10 -13.48
CA GLU A 382 -20.69 1.30 -12.87
C GLU A 382 -19.71 0.94 -11.75
N LEU A 383 -20.06 0.00 -10.86
CA LEU A 383 -19.21 -0.48 -9.78
C LEU A 383 -17.93 -1.10 -10.34
N TYR A 384 -18.03 -1.96 -11.36
CA TYR A 384 -16.89 -2.53 -12.07
C TYR A 384 -15.98 -1.43 -12.64
N ARG A 385 -16.53 -0.45 -13.35
CA ARG A 385 -15.75 0.66 -13.92
C ARG A 385 -15.04 1.48 -12.85
N TYR A 386 -15.68 1.66 -11.72
CA TYR A 386 -15.14 2.42 -10.60
C TYR A 386 -13.93 1.74 -9.96
N TYR A 387 -14.03 0.44 -9.69
CA TYR A 387 -13.01 -0.26 -8.92
C TYR A 387 -11.93 -0.95 -9.76
N PHE A 388 -12.21 -1.31 -10.99
CA PHE A 388 -11.30 -2.15 -11.78
C PHE A 388 -10.81 -1.53 -13.06
N ASN A 389 -11.66 -0.90 -13.86
CA ASN A 389 -11.34 -0.51 -15.24
C ASN A 389 -10.11 0.42 -15.38
N PHE A 390 -9.83 1.24 -14.38
CA PHE A 390 -8.69 2.15 -14.39
C PHE A 390 -7.33 1.42 -14.38
N ARG A 391 -7.27 0.17 -13.92
CA ARG A 391 -6.00 -0.60 -13.79
C ARG A 391 -5.34 -0.83 -15.14
N SER A 392 -6.11 -1.05 -16.20
CA SER A 392 -5.59 -1.17 -17.57
C SER A 392 -4.88 0.10 -18.06
N ASN A 393 -5.23 1.28 -17.54
CA ASN A 393 -4.56 2.52 -17.91
C ASN A 393 -3.11 2.57 -17.39
N TYR A 394 -2.87 2.00 -16.20
CA TYR A 394 -1.52 1.96 -15.63
C TYR A 394 -0.62 1.00 -16.39
N THR A 395 -1.10 -0.21 -16.73
CA THR A 395 -0.33 -1.18 -17.50
C THR A 395 -0.07 -0.70 -18.92
N ALA A 396 -1.06 -0.09 -19.59
CA ALA A 396 -0.90 0.51 -20.91
C ALA A 396 0.14 1.64 -20.96
N LYS A 397 0.22 2.48 -19.89
CA LYS A 397 1.22 3.53 -19.79
C LYS A 397 2.62 2.99 -19.58
N LEU A 398 2.76 1.95 -18.75
CA LEU A 398 4.04 1.27 -18.56
C LEU A 398 4.51 0.65 -19.90
N LEU A 399 3.61 -0.02 -20.62
CA LEU A 399 3.92 -0.56 -21.95
C LEU A 399 4.37 0.53 -22.93
N ALA A 400 3.71 1.69 -22.92
CA ALA A 400 4.06 2.81 -23.77
C ALA A 400 5.40 3.47 -23.38
N ALA A 401 5.74 3.48 -22.08
CA ALA A 401 7.00 4.01 -21.56
C ALA A 401 8.19 3.08 -21.83
N HIS A 402 7.94 1.78 -22.01
CA HIS A 402 8.95 0.75 -22.20
C HIS A 402 8.71 -0.05 -23.51
N PRO A 403 8.80 0.60 -24.68
CA PRO A 403 8.49 -0.03 -25.95
C PRO A 403 9.51 -1.13 -26.27
N GLY A 404 9.01 -2.33 -26.58
CA GLY A 404 9.83 -3.49 -26.92
C GLY A 404 10.22 -4.37 -25.73
N GLU A 405 9.91 -4.00 -24.50
CA GLU A 405 10.13 -4.84 -23.33
C GLU A 405 8.99 -5.85 -23.17
N ARG A 406 9.31 -7.13 -23.34
CA ARG A 406 8.35 -8.23 -23.34
C ARG A 406 7.55 -8.32 -22.04
N HIS A 407 8.18 -8.04 -20.90
CA HIS A 407 7.54 -8.09 -19.59
C HIS A 407 6.32 -7.16 -19.50
N TYR A 408 6.44 -5.90 -19.96
CA TYR A 408 5.32 -4.94 -19.91
C TYR A 408 4.20 -5.29 -20.89
N ALA A 409 4.54 -5.90 -22.03
CA ALA A 409 3.53 -6.39 -22.97
C ALA A 409 2.75 -7.58 -22.41
N GLU A 410 3.42 -8.52 -21.73
CA GLU A 410 2.80 -9.65 -21.04
C GLU A 410 1.92 -9.19 -19.87
N LEU A 411 2.39 -8.21 -19.08
CA LEU A 411 1.64 -7.62 -17.97
C LEU A 411 0.35 -6.93 -18.45
N ASP A 412 0.43 -6.09 -19.50
CA ASP A 412 -0.74 -5.41 -20.05
C ASP A 412 -1.74 -6.41 -20.65
N ALA A 413 -1.27 -7.44 -21.34
CA ALA A 413 -2.12 -8.50 -21.86
C ALA A 413 -2.81 -9.30 -20.74
N ALA A 414 -2.08 -9.66 -19.69
CA ALA A 414 -2.62 -10.36 -18.53
C ALA A 414 -3.68 -9.51 -17.80
N MET A 415 -3.42 -8.22 -17.59
CA MET A 415 -4.37 -7.29 -16.98
C MET A 415 -5.64 -7.16 -17.81
N ARG A 416 -5.53 -6.96 -19.13
CA ARG A 416 -6.70 -6.85 -20.01
C ARG A 416 -7.54 -8.12 -20.00
N THR A 417 -6.88 -9.29 -20.01
CA THR A 417 -7.56 -10.58 -19.97
C THR A 417 -8.32 -10.75 -18.64
N ALA A 418 -7.65 -10.50 -17.52
CA ALA A 418 -8.28 -10.62 -16.20
C ALA A 418 -9.45 -9.64 -16.04
N LEU A 419 -9.31 -8.39 -16.49
CA LEU A 419 -10.38 -7.39 -16.44
C LEU A 419 -11.57 -7.76 -17.34
N SER A 420 -11.32 -8.32 -18.53
CA SER A 420 -12.42 -8.77 -19.42
C SER A 420 -13.20 -9.91 -18.78
N GLN A 421 -12.48 -10.93 -18.27
CA GLN A 421 -13.12 -12.07 -17.61
C GLN A 421 -13.87 -11.66 -16.33
N LEU A 422 -13.32 -10.73 -15.54
CA LEU A 422 -13.98 -10.21 -14.36
C LEU A 422 -15.25 -9.45 -14.73
N ARG A 423 -15.24 -8.68 -15.82
CA ARG A 423 -16.41 -7.99 -16.30
C ARG A 423 -17.57 -8.94 -16.62
N ASP A 424 -17.26 -10.07 -17.31
CA ASP A 424 -18.24 -11.10 -17.62
C ASP A 424 -18.86 -11.69 -16.34
N ARG A 425 -18.08 -11.76 -15.24
CA ARG A 425 -18.58 -12.21 -13.91
C ARG A 425 -19.48 -11.16 -13.25
N PHE A 426 -19.26 -9.88 -13.48
CA PHE A 426 -20.15 -8.82 -12.97
C PHE A 426 -21.56 -8.86 -13.58
N GLU A 427 -21.74 -9.50 -14.75
CA GLU A 427 -23.05 -9.74 -15.37
C GLU A 427 -23.80 -10.94 -14.70
N ASP A 428 -23.12 -11.76 -13.88
CA ASP A 428 -23.73 -12.86 -13.16
C ASP A 428 -24.34 -12.36 -11.84
N GLU A 429 -25.65 -12.51 -11.67
CA GLU A 429 -26.37 -12.12 -10.45
C GLU A 429 -25.87 -12.83 -9.18
N GLN A 430 -25.26 -14.02 -9.33
CA GLN A 430 -24.73 -14.80 -8.22
C GLN A 430 -23.33 -14.34 -7.79
N MET A 431 -22.67 -13.51 -8.58
CA MET A 431 -21.39 -12.94 -8.21
C MET A 431 -21.58 -11.89 -7.11
N PHE A 432 -20.95 -12.13 -5.98
CA PHE A 432 -20.90 -11.20 -4.87
C PHE A 432 -19.54 -10.49 -4.83
N MET A 433 -19.59 -9.18 -4.65
CA MET A 433 -18.43 -8.39 -4.29
C MET A 433 -18.82 -7.31 -3.31
N MET A 434 -17.95 -7.04 -2.35
CA MET A 434 -18.02 -5.85 -1.52
C MET A 434 -16.64 -5.20 -1.37
N LEU A 435 -16.63 -3.89 -1.23
CA LEU A 435 -15.44 -3.09 -0.96
C LEU A 435 -15.78 -1.96 0.00
N THR A 436 -14.87 -1.65 0.92
CA THR A 436 -15.05 -0.60 1.91
C THR A 436 -14.28 0.66 1.51
N SER A 437 -14.99 1.77 1.40
CA SER A 437 -14.41 3.10 1.35
C SER A 437 -14.11 3.60 2.76
N ILE A 438 -12.97 4.26 2.95
CA ILE A 438 -12.45 4.63 4.27
C ILE A 438 -12.22 6.15 4.33
N ALA A 439 -12.67 6.76 5.43
CA ALA A 439 -12.30 8.12 5.78
C ALA A 439 -11.81 8.21 7.22
N ALA A 440 -11.01 9.23 7.50
CA ALA A 440 -10.53 9.55 8.83
C ALA A 440 -10.68 11.04 9.11
N VAL A 441 -11.08 11.39 10.32
CA VAL A 441 -11.09 12.77 10.81
C VAL A 441 -10.18 12.85 12.01
N GLY A 442 -9.27 13.84 12.02
CA GLY A 442 -8.42 14.18 13.16
C GLY A 442 -8.47 15.69 13.43
N PHE A 443 -8.11 16.10 14.62
CA PHE A 443 -8.15 17.51 15.05
C PHE A 443 -6.75 18.03 15.35
N ALA A 444 -6.47 19.26 14.97
CA ALA A 444 -5.25 19.95 15.38
C ALA A 444 -5.34 20.35 16.85
N PRO A 445 -4.29 20.10 17.68
CA PRO A 445 -4.25 20.50 19.07
C PRO A 445 -4.31 22.01 19.29
#